data_d0816e8fbb15b9cba05c261a14092ca1
#
_entry.id   d0816e8fbb15b9cba05c261a14092ca1
#
_cell.length_a   1.000
_cell.length_b   1.000
_cell.length_c   1.000
_cell.angle_alpha   90.00
_cell.angle_beta   90.00
_cell.angle_gamma   90.00
#
_symmetry.space_group_name_H-M   'P 1'
#
loop_
_entity.id
_entity.type
_entity.pdbx_description
1 polymer ?
#
loop_
_entity_poly.entity_id
_entity_poly.type
_entity_poly.pdbx_seq_one_letter_code
_entity_poly.pdbx_strand_id
1 'polypeptide(L)'
;MWQEKSNKLYRKFTFKDFSEAFSFMTRVALAAEKMDHHPTWKNTYNNVEIWLCTHDAGNVVTEKDKKLAKQIDHLFTAPEKV
;
A
#
# COMPACT_ATOMS: atom_id res chain seq x y z
N MET A 1 -3.89 7.84 -6.98
CA MET A 1 -4.67 8.47 -5.89
C MET A 1 -5.50 7.44 -5.18
N TRP A 2 -5.56 7.55 -3.89
CA TRP A 2 -6.37 6.63 -3.10
C TRP A 2 -7.84 6.96 -3.25
N GLN A 3 -8.65 5.93 -3.41
CA GLN A 3 -10.10 6.05 -3.46
C GLN A 3 -10.68 5.34 -2.24
N GLU A 4 -11.70 5.94 -1.64
CA GLU A 4 -12.37 5.29 -0.51
C GLU A 4 -13.63 4.61 -1.04
N LYS A 5 -13.63 3.28 -1.02
CA LYS A 5 -14.72 2.47 -1.53
C LYS A 5 -14.98 1.31 -0.59
N SER A 6 -16.24 1.06 -0.26
CA SER A 6 -16.64 -0.06 0.59
C SER A 6 -15.86 -0.07 1.91
N ASN A 7 -15.69 1.11 2.50
CA ASN A 7 -15.01 1.30 3.78
C ASN A 7 -13.52 0.94 3.74
N LYS A 8 -12.90 1.04 2.56
CA LYS A 8 -11.47 0.77 2.38
C LYS A 8 -10.84 1.84 1.53
N LEU A 9 -9.57 2.13 1.80
CA LEU A 9 -8.77 2.92 0.87
C LEU A 9 -8.21 1.98 -0.16
N TYR A 10 -8.33 2.35 -1.42
CA TYR A 10 -7.86 1.54 -2.54
C TYR A 10 -6.98 2.35 -3.46
N ARG A 11 -5.87 1.77 -3.90
CA ARG A 11 -5.05 2.36 -4.95
C ARG A 11 -4.35 1.26 -5.75
N LYS A 12 -4.26 1.48 -7.08
CA LYS A 12 -3.52 0.61 -7.97
C LYS A 12 -2.24 1.30 -8.41
N PHE A 13 -1.15 0.55 -8.40
CA PHE A 13 0.17 1.02 -8.80
C PHE A 13 0.65 0.20 -9.98
N THR A 14 1.22 0.87 -10.98
CA THR A 14 1.74 0.19 -12.17
C THR A 14 3.21 0.51 -12.32
N PHE A 15 4.00 -0.52 -12.59
CA PHE A 15 5.45 -0.42 -12.67
C PHE A 15 5.94 -0.87 -14.04
N LYS A 16 7.24 -0.74 -14.25
CA LYS A 16 7.86 -1.12 -15.52
C LYS A 16 7.81 -2.64 -15.72
N ASP A 17 8.06 -3.39 -14.65
CA ASP A 17 8.12 -4.85 -14.73
C ASP A 17 7.84 -5.45 -13.35
N PHE A 18 7.88 -6.76 -13.28
CA PHE A 18 7.61 -7.47 -12.03
C PHE A 18 8.65 -7.17 -10.95
N SER A 19 9.91 -7.10 -11.35
CA SER A 19 10.99 -6.84 -10.39
C SER A 19 10.77 -5.52 -9.67
N GLU A 20 10.38 -4.49 -10.42
CA GLU A 20 10.10 -3.17 -9.85
C GLU A 20 8.89 -3.21 -8.93
N ALA A 21 7.83 -3.92 -9.37
CA ALA A 21 6.62 -4.06 -8.56
C ALA A 21 6.93 -4.79 -7.26
N PHE A 22 7.67 -5.88 -7.32
CA PHE A 22 8.00 -6.67 -6.14
C PHE A 22 8.91 -5.92 -5.19
N SER A 23 9.84 -5.15 -5.72
CA SER A 23 10.71 -4.30 -4.91
C SER A 23 9.87 -3.28 -4.12
N PHE A 24 8.89 -2.67 -4.77
CA PHE A 24 7.97 -1.76 -4.10
C PHE A 24 7.18 -2.49 -3.01
N MET A 25 6.66 -3.67 -3.31
CA MET A 25 5.90 -4.45 -2.33
C MET A 25 6.75 -4.78 -1.11
N THR A 26 8.01 -5.11 -1.33
CA THR A 26 8.91 -5.43 -0.22
C THR A 26 9.06 -4.23 0.71
N ARG A 27 9.23 -3.04 0.14
CA ARG A 27 9.34 -1.83 0.95
C ARG A 27 8.05 -1.51 1.68
N VAL A 28 6.92 -1.71 1.01
CA VAL A 28 5.61 -1.52 1.66
C VAL A 28 5.44 -2.52 2.81
N ALA A 29 5.85 -3.76 2.59
CA ALA A 29 5.75 -4.79 3.62
C ALA A 29 6.52 -4.38 4.88
N LEU A 30 7.74 -3.85 4.72
CA LEU A 30 8.54 -3.43 5.85
C LEU A 30 7.91 -2.24 6.57
N ALA A 31 7.36 -1.29 5.84
CA ALA A 31 6.69 -0.13 6.44
C ALA A 31 5.45 -0.56 7.20
N ALA A 32 4.66 -1.47 6.61
CA ALA A 32 3.44 -1.98 7.24
C ALA A 32 3.77 -2.75 8.53
N GLU A 33 4.80 -3.56 8.48
CA GLU A 33 5.21 -4.33 9.66
C GLU A 33 5.67 -3.40 10.78
N LYS A 34 6.40 -2.35 10.43
CA LYS A 34 6.87 -1.39 11.43
C LYS A 34 5.72 -0.68 12.12
N MET A 35 4.64 -0.44 11.42
CA MET A 35 3.43 0.18 11.97
C MET A 35 2.50 -0.83 12.63
N ASP A 36 2.78 -2.12 12.46
CA ASP A 36 1.88 -3.20 12.88
C ASP A 36 0.48 -2.99 12.28
N HIS A 37 0.43 -2.60 11.00
CA HIS A 37 -0.82 -2.35 10.29
C HIS A 37 -0.64 -2.83 8.86
N HIS A 38 -1.34 -3.90 8.49
CA HIS A 38 -1.02 -4.65 7.29
C HIS A 38 -2.07 -4.46 6.20
N PRO A 39 -1.65 -4.36 4.94
CA PRO A 39 -2.57 -4.17 3.83
C PRO A 39 -3.15 -5.49 3.34
N THR A 40 -4.27 -5.39 2.62
CA THR A 40 -4.69 -6.45 1.72
C THR A 40 -4.19 -6.04 0.35
N TRP A 41 -3.53 -6.94 -0.37
CA TRP A 41 -2.99 -6.58 -1.66
C TRP A 41 -3.01 -7.73 -2.65
N LYS A 42 -2.87 -7.35 -3.92
CA LYS A 42 -2.83 -8.29 -5.02
C LYS A 42 -1.79 -7.81 -6.02
N ASN A 43 -0.92 -8.72 -6.43
CA ASN A 43 0.08 -8.41 -7.43
C ASN A 43 -0.18 -9.26 -8.68
N THR A 44 -0.22 -8.61 -9.84
CA THR A 44 -0.31 -9.28 -11.12
C THR A 44 0.77 -8.67 -12.01
N TYR A 45 1.86 -9.39 -12.21
CA TYR A 45 3.01 -8.95 -12.98
C TYR A 45 3.51 -7.57 -12.52
N ASN A 46 3.23 -6.52 -13.29
CA ASN A 46 3.70 -5.17 -12.97
C ASN A 46 2.67 -4.31 -12.26
N ASN A 47 1.53 -4.88 -11.88
CA ASN A 47 0.46 -4.16 -11.19
C ASN A 47 0.38 -4.61 -9.75
N VAL A 48 0.20 -3.63 -8.85
CA VAL A 48 -0.01 -3.89 -7.43
C VAL A 48 -1.26 -3.13 -7.00
N GLU A 49 -2.24 -3.85 -6.47
CA GLU A 49 -3.45 -3.24 -5.94
C GLU A 49 -3.41 -3.37 -4.42
N ILE A 50 -3.71 -2.28 -3.73
CA ILE A 50 -3.62 -2.23 -2.27
C ILE A 50 -4.94 -1.71 -1.70
N TRP A 51 -5.46 -2.43 -0.71
CA TRP A 51 -6.63 -2.03 0.07
C TRP A 51 -6.22 -1.88 1.52
N LEU A 52 -6.64 -0.78 2.15
CA LEU A 52 -6.34 -0.50 3.54
C LEU A 52 -7.63 -0.30 4.33
N CYS A 53 -7.74 -0.99 5.45
CA CYS A 53 -8.80 -0.73 6.43
C CYS A 53 -8.30 -1.19 7.79
N THR A 54 -8.94 -0.72 8.85
CA THR A 54 -8.55 -1.09 10.21
C THR A 54 -9.51 -2.14 10.72
N HIS A 55 -8.99 -3.36 10.82
CA HIS A 55 -9.79 -4.53 11.20
C HIS A 55 -10.42 -4.34 12.59
N ASP A 56 -9.61 -3.91 13.55
CA ASP A 56 -10.06 -3.77 14.94
C ASP A 56 -11.11 -2.69 15.12
N ALA A 57 -11.25 -1.77 14.17
CA ALA A 57 -12.25 -0.72 14.23
C ALA A 57 -13.53 -1.08 13.48
N GLY A 58 -13.69 -2.34 13.10
CA GLY A 58 -14.86 -2.79 12.36
C GLY A 58 -14.70 -2.74 10.87
N ASN A 59 -13.47 -2.89 10.38
CA ASN A 59 -13.16 -2.91 8.95
C ASN A 59 -13.51 -1.59 8.26
N VAL A 60 -13.13 -0.49 8.88
CA VAL A 60 -13.35 0.85 8.31
C VAL A 60 -12.02 1.58 8.22
N VAL A 61 -12.01 2.67 7.46
CA VAL A 61 -10.82 3.51 7.31
C VAL A 61 -10.63 4.34 8.58
N THR A 62 -9.42 4.31 9.13
CA THR A 62 -9.05 5.13 10.28
C THR A 62 -7.76 5.89 9.96
N GLU A 63 -7.26 6.65 10.94
CA GLU A 63 -6.02 7.38 10.78
C GLU A 63 -4.82 6.48 10.52
N LYS A 64 -4.87 5.24 11.01
CA LYS A 64 -3.81 4.25 10.73
C LYS A 64 -3.70 4.01 9.23
N ASP A 65 -4.82 3.89 8.55
CA ASP A 65 -4.85 3.64 7.11
C ASP A 65 -4.34 4.85 6.35
N LYS A 66 -4.74 6.04 6.76
CA LYS A 66 -4.30 7.26 6.12
C LYS A 66 -2.81 7.47 6.28
N LYS A 67 -2.28 7.12 7.45
CA LYS A 67 -0.84 7.24 7.72
C LYS A 67 -0.06 6.25 6.86
N LEU A 68 -0.52 5.01 6.77
CA LEU A 68 0.14 4.01 5.93
C LEU A 68 0.04 4.38 4.47
N ALA A 69 -1.10 4.90 4.02
CA ALA A 69 -1.28 5.34 2.63
C ALA A 69 -0.25 6.41 2.28
N LYS A 70 -0.01 7.36 3.17
CA LYS A 70 1.00 8.39 2.95
C LYS A 70 2.39 7.80 2.81
N GLN A 71 2.73 6.83 3.66
CA GLN A 71 4.03 6.17 3.56
C GLN A 71 4.18 5.40 2.27
N ILE A 72 3.11 4.71 1.85
CA ILE A 72 3.13 3.96 0.59
C ILE A 72 3.33 4.92 -0.57
N ASP A 73 2.62 6.05 -0.57
CA ASP A 73 2.78 7.05 -1.62
C ASP A 73 4.21 7.57 -1.68
N HIS A 74 4.81 7.80 -0.53
CA HIS A 74 6.20 8.26 -0.48
C HIS A 74 7.14 7.22 -1.07
N LEU A 75 6.94 5.94 -0.75
CA LEU A 75 7.76 4.87 -1.28
C LEU A 75 7.61 4.75 -2.79
N PHE A 76 6.41 5.00 -3.31
CA PHE A 76 6.15 4.93 -4.74
C PHE A 76 6.85 6.04 -5.51
N THR A 77 6.87 7.25 -4.96
CA THR A 77 7.42 8.42 -5.67
C THR A 77 8.88 8.69 -5.37
N ALA A 78 9.40 8.17 -4.26
CA ALA A 78 10.79 8.43 -3.87
C ALA A 78 11.74 7.73 -4.85
N PRO A 79 12.75 8.43 -5.36
CA PRO A 79 13.72 7.78 -6.22
C PRO A 79 14.50 6.74 -5.45
N GLU A 80 14.87 5.68 -6.15
CA GLU A 80 15.62 4.61 -5.54
C GLU A 80 17.04 5.11 -5.28
N LYS A 81 17.48 4.97 -4.04
CA LYS A 81 18.86 5.34 -3.68
C LYS A 81 19.80 4.18 -3.96
N VAL A 82 20.85 4.48 -4.62
CA VAL A 82 21.89 3.49 -4.90
C VAL A 82 23.15 3.82 -4.13
#